data_8d2e1e9c2686db1cb528c0b27daa2fe6
#
_entry.id   8d2e1e9c2686db1cb528c0b27daa2fe6
#
_cell.length_a   1.000
_cell.length_b   1.000
_cell.length_c   1.000
_cell.angle_alpha   90.00
_cell.angle_beta   90.00
_cell.angle_gamma   90.00
#
_symmetry.space_group_name_H-M   'P 1'
#
loop_
_entity.id
_entity.type
_entity.pdbx_description
1 polymer ?
#
loop_
_entity_poly.entity_id
_entity_poly.type
_entity_poly.pdbx_seq_one_letter_code
_entity_poly.pdbx_strand_id
1 'polypeptide(L)'
;MIEYAVLGGFVLDCLFGDPAWLPHPVVYMGKAISALEKRLRARLPKTPQGELLGGAIVAFCLPVGTFLLTSLVCLGAARISPWLGLAVQMFWCGQALAAKGLAQESTNVYRELVKPDLPAARRAVSRIVGRDTQDLTLEGVTRAAVETVAENASDLSLIHISEPT
;
A
#
# COMPACT_ATOMS: atom_id res chain seq x y z
N MET A 1 -14.32 -19.20 5.32
CA MET A 1 -13.21 -19.28 4.33
C MET A 1 -12.41 -17.98 4.26
N ILE A 2 -13.04 -16.81 4.43
CA ILE A 2 -12.33 -15.52 4.39
C ILE A 2 -11.31 -15.38 5.53
N GLU A 3 -11.64 -15.90 6.72
CA GLU A 3 -10.74 -15.92 7.90
C GLU A 3 -9.45 -16.67 7.61
N TYR A 4 -9.55 -17.82 6.94
CA TYR A 4 -8.37 -18.59 6.53
C TYR A 4 -7.53 -17.86 5.46
N ALA A 5 -8.20 -17.10 4.58
CA ALA A 5 -7.51 -16.29 3.58
C ALA A 5 -6.71 -15.16 4.23
N VAL A 6 -7.30 -14.45 5.20
CA VAL A 6 -6.63 -13.37 5.93
C VAL A 6 -5.48 -13.91 6.79
N LEU A 7 -5.74 -14.92 7.62
CA LEU A 7 -4.72 -15.52 8.47
C LEU A 7 -3.57 -16.13 7.65
N GLY A 8 -3.91 -16.89 6.62
CA GLY A 8 -2.92 -17.47 5.73
C GLY A 8 -2.13 -16.43 4.95
N GLY A 9 -2.78 -15.35 4.50
CA GLY A 9 -2.13 -14.21 3.87
C GLY A 9 -1.14 -13.51 4.80
N PHE A 10 -1.52 -13.28 6.05
CA PHE A 10 -0.62 -12.72 7.06
C PHE A 10 0.60 -13.62 7.31
N VAL A 11 0.39 -14.93 7.45
CA VAL A 11 1.49 -15.88 7.64
C VAL A 11 2.42 -15.90 6.42
N LEU A 12 1.85 -15.87 5.20
CA LEU A 12 2.64 -15.79 3.96
C LEU A 12 3.46 -14.50 3.89
N ASP A 13 2.87 -13.35 4.25
CA ASP A 13 3.59 -12.09 4.29
C ASP A 13 4.73 -12.13 5.32
N CYS A 14 4.49 -12.63 6.53
CA CYS A 14 5.53 -12.77 7.56
C CYS A 14 6.69 -13.68 7.11
N LEU A 15 6.41 -14.76 6.38
CA LEU A 15 7.42 -15.72 5.93
C LEU A 15 8.19 -15.21 4.70
N PHE A 16 7.49 -14.81 3.67
CA PHE A 16 8.07 -14.48 2.36
C PHE A 16 8.24 -12.96 2.18
N GLY A 17 7.30 -12.15 2.70
CA GLY A 17 7.25 -10.71 2.44
C GLY A 17 7.05 -10.41 0.95
N ASP A 18 7.53 -9.25 0.51
CA ASP A 18 7.48 -8.82 -0.88
C ASP A 18 8.82 -9.13 -1.56
N PRO A 19 8.94 -10.24 -2.28
CA PRO A 19 10.17 -10.56 -2.97
C PRO A 19 10.44 -9.54 -4.09
N ALA A 20 11.67 -9.04 -4.17
CA ALA A 20 12.07 -7.97 -5.08
C ALA A 20 11.84 -8.30 -6.59
N TRP A 21 11.71 -9.59 -6.95
CA TRP A 21 11.42 -10.04 -8.31
C TRP A 21 9.93 -9.96 -8.67
N LEU A 22 9.05 -9.89 -7.66
CA LEU A 22 7.61 -9.77 -7.87
C LEU A 22 7.19 -8.31 -7.69
N PRO A 23 6.82 -7.59 -8.77
CA PRO A 23 6.43 -6.20 -8.63
C PRO A 23 5.13 -6.10 -7.84
N HIS A 24 5.17 -5.34 -6.73
CA HIS A 24 4.03 -5.12 -5.86
C HIS A 24 2.85 -4.51 -6.63
N PRO A 25 1.61 -4.96 -6.40
CA PRO A 25 0.41 -4.43 -7.08
C PRO A 25 0.28 -2.91 -7.04
N VAL A 26 0.71 -2.27 -5.95
CA VAL A 26 0.75 -0.80 -5.79
C VAL A 26 1.55 -0.11 -6.90
N VAL A 27 2.61 -0.72 -7.42
CA VAL A 27 3.40 -0.15 -8.53
C VAL A 27 2.55 -0.07 -9.80
N TYR A 28 1.74 -1.09 -10.07
CA TYR A 28 0.82 -1.08 -11.23
C TYR A 28 -0.31 -0.07 -11.03
N MET A 29 -0.83 0.05 -9.80
CA MET A 29 -1.82 1.07 -9.45
C MET A 29 -1.25 2.47 -9.66
N GLY A 30 -0.03 2.76 -9.20
CA GLY A 30 0.65 4.04 -9.44
C GLY A 30 0.82 4.35 -10.94
N LYS A 31 1.21 3.36 -11.74
CA LYS A 31 1.29 3.51 -13.21
C LYS A 31 -0.08 3.78 -13.83
N ALA A 32 -1.13 3.11 -13.35
CA ALA A 32 -2.50 3.30 -13.83
C ALA A 32 -3.01 4.71 -13.48
N ILE A 33 -2.76 5.19 -12.26
CA ILE A 33 -3.07 6.56 -11.83
C ILE A 33 -2.40 7.56 -12.77
N SER A 34 -1.08 7.46 -12.95
CA SER A 34 -0.30 8.39 -13.78
C SER A 34 -0.77 8.38 -15.24
N ALA A 35 -1.09 7.20 -15.79
CA ALA A 35 -1.59 7.07 -17.14
C ALA A 35 -2.99 7.69 -17.31
N LEU A 36 -3.88 7.47 -16.33
CA LEU A 36 -5.22 7.99 -16.34
C LEU A 36 -5.21 9.52 -16.15
N GLU A 37 -4.43 10.01 -15.19
CA GLU A 37 -4.23 11.43 -14.94
C GLU A 37 -3.72 12.15 -16.20
N LYS A 38 -2.69 11.62 -16.85
CA LYS A 38 -2.13 12.19 -18.08
C LYS A 38 -3.19 12.29 -19.19
N ARG A 39 -4.04 11.25 -19.34
CA ARG A 39 -5.11 11.24 -20.33
C ARG A 39 -6.22 12.25 -20.01
N LEU A 40 -6.59 12.36 -18.73
CA LEU A 40 -7.63 13.29 -18.28
C LEU A 40 -7.16 14.74 -18.38
N ARG A 41 -5.94 15.07 -17.97
CA ARG A 41 -5.35 16.41 -18.13
C ARG A 41 -5.23 16.85 -19.60
N ALA A 42 -5.12 15.90 -20.53
CA ALA A 42 -5.10 16.20 -21.96
C ALA A 42 -6.49 16.47 -22.55
N ARG A 43 -7.57 15.98 -21.90
CA ARG A 43 -8.95 16.06 -22.42
C ARG A 43 -9.84 17.02 -21.65
N LEU A 44 -9.57 17.27 -20.38
CA LEU A 44 -10.36 18.13 -19.53
C LEU A 44 -9.83 19.58 -19.57
N PRO A 45 -10.70 20.59 -19.41
CA PRO A 45 -10.26 21.97 -19.34
C PRO A 45 -9.40 22.20 -18.10
N LYS A 46 -8.37 23.05 -18.24
CA LYS A 46 -7.46 23.44 -17.14
C LYS A 46 -8.12 24.47 -16.22
N THR A 47 -9.25 24.09 -15.64
CA THR A 47 -10.01 24.89 -14.68
C THR A 47 -10.13 24.09 -13.37
N PRO A 48 -10.36 24.75 -12.22
CA PRO A 48 -10.55 24.05 -10.95
C PRO A 48 -11.64 22.97 -11.01
N GLN A 49 -12.70 23.21 -11.76
CA GLN A 49 -13.78 22.23 -11.99
C GLN A 49 -13.32 21.04 -12.83
N GLY A 50 -12.51 21.28 -13.86
CA GLY A 50 -11.94 20.22 -14.70
C GLY A 50 -10.95 19.34 -13.92
N GLU A 51 -10.13 19.93 -13.04
CA GLU A 51 -9.22 19.20 -12.17
C GLU A 51 -9.98 18.38 -11.12
N LEU A 52 -11.03 18.94 -10.51
CA LEU A 52 -11.89 18.23 -9.58
C LEU A 52 -12.57 17.02 -10.25
N LEU A 53 -13.12 17.21 -11.44
CA LEU A 53 -13.75 16.13 -12.23
C LEU A 53 -12.72 15.05 -12.57
N GLY A 54 -11.52 15.43 -12.98
CA GLY A 54 -10.42 14.50 -13.27
C GLY A 54 -10.04 13.68 -12.04
N GLY A 55 -9.90 14.34 -10.88
CA GLY A 55 -9.63 13.67 -9.59
C GLY A 55 -10.75 12.71 -9.19
N ALA A 56 -12.02 13.12 -9.33
CA ALA A 56 -13.18 12.28 -9.03
C ALA A 56 -13.23 11.02 -9.92
N ILE A 57 -12.92 11.15 -11.22
CA ILE A 57 -12.86 10.02 -12.15
C ILE A 57 -11.76 9.04 -11.70
N VAL A 58 -10.57 9.53 -11.37
CA VAL A 58 -9.47 8.65 -10.88
C VAL A 58 -9.86 7.96 -9.59
N ALA A 59 -10.40 8.73 -8.62
CA ALA A 59 -10.81 8.22 -7.32
C ALA A 59 -11.92 7.15 -7.39
N PHE A 60 -12.76 7.20 -8.41
CA PHE A 60 -13.80 6.19 -8.63
C PHE A 60 -13.31 5.02 -9.49
N CYS A 61 -12.70 5.30 -10.63
CA CYS A 61 -12.33 4.26 -11.61
C CYS A 61 -11.26 3.32 -11.08
N LEU A 62 -10.30 3.82 -10.29
CA LEU A 62 -9.20 2.98 -9.81
C LEU A 62 -9.66 1.92 -8.79
N PRO A 63 -10.38 2.27 -7.70
CA PRO A 63 -10.87 1.27 -6.75
C PRO A 63 -11.86 0.29 -7.40
N VAL A 64 -12.79 0.78 -8.22
CA VAL A 64 -13.76 -0.07 -8.91
C VAL A 64 -13.07 -1.01 -9.88
N GLY A 65 -12.14 -0.52 -10.69
CA GLY A 65 -11.38 -1.33 -11.63
C GLY A 65 -10.53 -2.38 -10.93
N THR A 66 -9.87 -2.02 -9.84
CA THR A 66 -9.08 -2.95 -9.02
C THR A 66 -9.99 -4.01 -8.38
N PHE A 67 -11.12 -3.61 -7.81
CA PHE A 67 -12.10 -4.53 -7.21
C PHE A 67 -12.63 -5.53 -8.24
N LEU A 68 -13.02 -5.07 -9.41
CA LEU A 68 -13.52 -5.95 -10.48
C LEU A 68 -12.45 -6.93 -10.96
N LEU A 69 -11.23 -6.46 -11.16
CA LEU A 69 -10.12 -7.28 -11.60
C LEU A 69 -9.78 -8.37 -10.57
N THR A 70 -9.61 -7.99 -9.31
CA THR A 70 -9.29 -8.95 -8.24
C THR A 70 -10.41 -9.94 -8.00
N SER A 71 -11.68 -9.47 -8.06
CA SER A 71 -12.85 -10.35 -7.96
C SER A 71 -12.90 -11.35 -9.11
N LEU A 72 -12.65 -10.91 -10.33
CA LEU A 72 -12.63 -11.79 -11.51
C LEU A 72 -11.56 -12.88 -11.37
N VAL A 73 -10.36 -12.50 -10.93
CA VAL A 73 -9.26 -13.46 -10.72
C VAL A 73 -9.61 -14.45 -9.61
N CYS A 74 -10.13 -13.99 -8.48
CA CYS A 74 -10.52 -14.86 -7.37
C CYS A 74 -11.66 -15.83 -7.76
N LEU A 75 -12.69 -15.32 -8.45
CA LEU A 75 -13.81 -16.13 -8.91
C LEU A 75 -13.36 -17.14 -9.98
N GLY A 76 -12.52 -16.72 -10.92
CA GLY A 76 -11.95 -17.61 -11.94
C GLY A 76 -11.13 -18.73 -11.31
N ALA A 77 -10.26 -18.41 -10.34
CA ALA A 77 -9.49 -19.41 -9.62
C ALA A 77 -10.38 -20.38 -8.82
N ALA A 78 -11.41 -19.87 -8.15
CA ALA A 78 -12.34 -20.69 -7.37
C ALA A 78 -13.20 -21.63 -8.26
N ARG A 79 -13.45 -21.25 -9.53
CA ARG A 79 -14.12 -22.12 -10.51
C ARG A 79 -13.26 -23.31 -10.95
N ILE A 80 -11.95 -23.16 -10.94
CA ILE A 80 -11.00 -24.25 -11.25
C ILE A 80 -10.88 -25.17 -10.04
N SER A 81 -10.62 -24.61 -8.86
CA SER A 81 -10.54 -25.34 -7.60
C SER A 81 -10.80 -24.41 -6.40
N PRO A 82 -11.56 -24.86 -5.38
CA PRO A 82 -11.75 -24.08 -4.14
C PRO A 82 -10.42 -23.77 -3.43
N TRP A 83 -9.47 -24.70 -3.50
CA TRP A 83 -8.13 -24.51 -2.91
C TRP A 83 -7.30 -23.49 -3.67
N LEU A 84 -7.41 -23.45 -5.00
CA LEU A 84 -6.76 -22.43 -5.82
C LEU A 84 -7.37 -21.05 -5.53
N GLY A 85 -8.69 -20.97 -5.40
CA GLY A 85 -9.38 -19.74 -4.99
C GLY A 85 -8.91 -19.24 -3.63
N LEU A 86 -8.76 -20.13 -2.66
CA LEU A 86 -8.23 -19.78 -1.34
C LEU A 86 -6.77 -19.31 -1.42
N ALA A 87 -5.92 -19.99 -2.17
CA ALA A 87 -4.51 -19.60 -2.33
C ALA A 87 -4.36 -18.20 -2.95
N VAL A 88 -5.18 -17.87 -3.97
CA VAL A 88 -5.20 -16.55 -4.59
C VAL A 88 -5.69 -15.48 -3.61
N GLN A 89 -6.70 -15.79 -2.79
CA GLN A 89 -7.17 -14.85 -1.75
C GLN A 89 -6.11 -14.63 -0.67
N MET A 90 -5.41 -15.68 -0.22
CA MET A 90 -4.28 -15.57 0.72
C MET A 90 -3.19 -14.67 0.14
N PHE A 91 -2.84 -14.85 -1.13
CA PHE A 91 -1.85 -14.01 -1.80
C PHE A 91 -2.27 -12.53 -1.80
N TRP A 92 -3.50 -12.21 -2.19
CA TRP A 92 -3.99 -10.83 -2.19
C TRP A 92 -4.06 -10.23 -0.78
N CYS A 93 -4.45 -11.03 0.22
CA CYS A 93 -4.46 -10.58 1.62
C CYS A 93 -3.03 -10.28 2.11
N GLY A 94 -2.05 -11.13 1.81
CA GLY A 94 -0.65 -10.89 2.16
C GLY A 94 -0.12 -9.61 1.53
N GLN A 95 -0.38 -9.41 0.22
CA GLN A 95 0.02 -8.18 -0.50
C GLN A 95 -0.65 -6.91 0.04
N ALA A 96 -1.86 -7.01 0.58
CA ALA A 96 -2.56 -5.87 1.19
C ALA A 96 -2.02 -5.54 2.59
N LEU A 97 -1.62 -6.53 3.36
CA LEU A 97 -1.10 -6.34 4.72
C LEU A 97 0.32 -5.76 4.71
N ALA A 98 1.21 -6.29 3.86
CA ALA A 98 2.59 -5.84 3.67
C ALA A 98 3.36 -5.54 4.98
N ALA A 99 3.05 -6.28 6.06
CA ALA A 99 3.58 -6.03 7.40
C ALA A 99 5.11 -6.24 7.46
N LYS A 100 5.61 -7.27 6.77
CA LYS A 100 7.05 -7.52 6.68
C LYS A 100 7.78 -6.43 5.90
N GLY A 101 7.18 -5.90 4.83
CA GLY A 101 7.72 -4.78 4.07
C GLY A 101 7.87 -3.53 4.93
N LEU A 102 6.83 -3.18 5.69
CA LEU A 102 6.87 -2.06 6.63
C LEU A 102 7.94 -2.26 7.71
N ALA A 103 8.05 -3.47 8.29
CA ALA A 103 9.06 -3.79 9.30
C ALA A 103 10.49 -3.67 8.74
N GLN A 104 10.72 -4.12 7.50
CA GLN A 104 12.02 -4.01 6.82
C GLN A 104 12.38 -2.55 6.55
N GLU A 105 11.47 -1.76 6.01
CA GLU A 105 11.73 -0.35 5.72
C GLU A 105 11.94 0.47 7.00
N SER A 106 11.19 0.19 8.07
CA SER A 106 11.39 0.81 9.38
C SER A 106 12.76 0.46 9.97
N THR A 107 13.19 -0.80 9.80
CA THR A 107 14.53 -1.24 10.21
C THR A 107 15.62 -0.54 9.38
N ASN A 108 15.39 -0.29 8.11
CA ASN A 108 16.32 0.47 7.26
C ASN A 108 16.44 1.92 7.75
N VAL A 109 15.32 2.57 8.12
CA VAL A 109 15.36 3.91 8.73
C VAL A 109 16.19 3.89 10.01
N TYR A 110 15.94 2.94 10.91
CA TYR A 110 16.69 2.79 12.16
C TYR A 110 18.20 2.64 11.91
N ARG A 111 18.60 1.80 10.96
CA ARG A 111 20.02 1.59 10.61
C ARG A 111 20.71 2.87 10.12
N GLU A 112 20.00 3.71 9.39
CA GLU A 112 20.55 4.99 8.94
C GLU A 112 20.55 6.05 10.06
N LEU A 113 19.60 6.00 11.00
CA LEU A 113 19.58 6.88 12.17
C LEU A 113 20.72 6.63 13.14
N VAL A 114 21.22 5.41 13.24
CA VAL A 114 22.38 5.08 14.11
C VAL A 114 23.70 5.59 13.51
N LYS A 115 23.75 5.87 12.20
CA LYS A 115 24.89 6.44 11.53
C LYS A 115 24.85 7.99 11.59
N PRO A 116 25.99 8.69 11.58
CA PRO A 116 26.01 10.14 11.55
C PRO A 116 25.75 10.71 10.13
N ASP A 117 24.74 10.18 9.43
CA ASP A 117 24.35 10.55 8.06
C ASP A 117 22.87 10.92 8.01
N LEU A 118 22.56 12.17 8.38
CA LEU A 118 21.19 12.69 8.32
C LEU A 118 20.58 12.67 6.89
N PRO A 119 21.31 13.00 5.81
CA PRO A 119 20.79 12.85 4.45
C PRO A 119 20.39 11.42 4.09
N ALA A 120 21.11 10.39 4.54
CA ALA A 120 20.73 9.00 4.32
C ALA A 120 19.47 8.62 5.12
N ALA A 121 19.37 9.06 6.38
CA ALA A 121 18.19 8.86 7.20
C ALA A 121 16.93 9.52 6.60
N ARG A 122 17.06 10.74 6.06
CA ARG A 122 15.97 11.43 5.34
C ARG A 122 15.50 10.66 4.11
N ARG A 123 16.44 10.11 3.31
CA ARG A 123 16.11 9.26 2.15
C ARG A 123 15.44 7.95 2.57
N ALA A 124 15.86 7.37 3.67
CA ALA A 124 15.25 6.15 4.18
C ALA A 124 13.81 6.40 4.62
N VAL A 125 13.55 7.43 5.44
CA VAL A 125 12.20 7.73 5.92
C VAL A 125 11.26 8.18 4.80
N SER A 126 11.75 8.84 3.74
CA SER A 126 10.92 9.25 2.60
C SER A 126 10.27 8.09 1.84
N ARG A 127 10.73 6.85 2.06
CA ARG A 127 10.11 5.66 1.47
C ARG A 127 8.86 5.18 2.20
N ILE A 128 8.70 5.58 3.46
CA ILE A 128 7.58 5.13 4.31
C ILE A 128 6.61 6.26 4.69
N VAL A 129 6.97 7.53 4.46
CA VAL A 129 6.10 8.67 4.73
C VAL A 129 5.67 9.36 3.44
N GLY A 130 4.43 9.86 3.41
CA GLY A 130 3.86 10.57 2.25
C GLY A 130 4.12 12.08 2.23
N ARG A 131 5.04 12.60 3.08
CA ARG A 131 5.36 14.03 3.18
C ARG A 131 6.82 14.31 2.80
N ASP A 132 7.13 15.59 2.56
CA ASP A 132 8.51 16.01 2.33
C ASP A 132 9.38 15.77 3.58
N THR A 133 10.56 15.22 3.34
CA THR A 133 11.50 14.84 4.41
C THR A 133 12.83 15.57 4.32
N GLN A 134 12.99 16.50 3.35
CA GLN A 134 14.26 17.13 3.06
C GLN A 134 14.76 18.04 4.19
N ASP A 135 13.84 18.66 4.92
CA ASP A 135 14.14 19.60 6.00
C ASP A 135 14.04 19.00 7.40
N LEU A 136 13.74 17.69 7.52
CA LEU A 136 13.59 17.04 8.83
C LEU A 136 14.93 16.99 9.60
N THR A 137 14.90 17.34 10.86
CA THR A 137 15.99 17.06 11.81
C THR A 137 16.08 15.58 12.11
N LEU A 138 17.13 15.13 12.80
CA LEU A 138 17.27 13.74 13.24
C LEU A 138 16.06 13.29 14.07
N GLU A 139 15.61 14.14 15.00
CA GLU A 139 14.42 13.94 15.81
C GLU A 139 13.16 13.89 14.95
N GLY A 140 13.05 14.78 13.96
CA GLY A 140 11.96 14.81 13.00
C GLY A 140 11.85 13.52 12.17
N VAL A 141 12.99 12.96 11.72
CA VAL A 141 13.03 11.67 11.02
C VAL A 141 12.61 10.53 11.94
N THR A 142 13.11 10.50 13.17
CA THR A 142 12.75 9.49 14.17
C THR A 142 11.25 9.53 14.46
N ARG A 143 10.73 10.72 14.72
CA ARG A 143 9.30 10.92 14.99
C ARG A 143 8.44 10.50 13.81
N ALA A 144 8.79 10.89 12.59
CA ALA A 144 8.06 10.52 11.38
C ALA A 144 8.02 9.00 11.18
N ALA A 145 9.14 8.30 11.42
CA ALA A 145 9.18 6.85 11.32
C ALA A 145 8.27 6.16 12.35
N VAL A 146 8.34 6.60 13.63
CA VAL A 146 7.52 6.03 14.72
C VAL A 146 6.03 6.30 14.47
N GLU A 147 5.67 7.53 14.09
CA GLU A 147 4.29 7.91 13.76
C GLU A 147 3.73 7.02 12.65
N THR A 148 4.48 6.84 11.55
CA THR A 148 4.03 6.03 10.42
C THR A 148 3.84 4.56 10.80
N VAL A 149 4.76 3.98 11.57
CA VAL A 149 4.63 2.59 12.03
C VAL A 149 3.43 2.43 12.97
N ALA A 150 3.25 3.37 13.90
CA ALA A 150 2.13 3.35 14.84
C ALA A 150 0.78 3.53 14.14
N GLU A 151 0.70 4.43 13.16
CA GLU A 151 -0.49 4.67 12.34
C GLU A 151 -0.87 3.41 11.56
N ASN A 152 0.07 2.82 10.81
CA ASN A 152 -0.20 1.60 10.06
C ASN A 152 -0.58 0.41 10.97
N ALA A 153 0.07 0.27 12.13
CA ALA A 153 -0.29 -0.77 13.10
C ALA A 153 -1.67 -0.52 13.71
N SER A 154 -2.03 0.74 13.95
CA SER A 154 -3.34 1.16 14.46
C SER A 154 -4.44 0.92 13.43
N ASP A 155 -4.23 1.28 12.17
CA ASP A 155 -5.19 1.08 11.09
C ASP A 155 -5.54 -0.40 10.90
N LEU A 156 -4.56 -1.28 11.04
CA LEU A 156 -4.79 -2.72 11.03
C LEU A 156 -5.61 -3.22 12.25
N SER A 157 -5.58 -2.50 13.38
CA SER A 157 -6.27 -2.90 14.62
C SER A 157 -7.65 -2.22 14.76
N LEU A 158 -7.82 -1.00 14.26
CA LEU A 158 -9.03 -0.19 14.43
C LEU A 158 -10.21 -0.63 13.57
N ILE A 159 -10.00 -1.44 12.55
CA ILE A 159 -11.08 -2.03 11.74
C ILE A 159 -12.04 -2.87 12.62
N HIS A 160 -11.58 -3.35 13.77
CA HIS A 160 -12.40 -4.12 14.72
C HIS A 160 -13.04 -3.31 15.84
N ILE A 161 -12.69 -2.03 16.03
CA ILE A 161 -13.17 -1.23 17.17
C ILE A 161 -14.30 -0.26 16.77
N SER A 162 -14.53 -0.04 15.49
CA SER A 162 -15.55 0.90 14.99
C SER A 162 -16.92 0.29 14.72
N GLU A 163 -17.24 -0.88 15.28
CA GLU A 163 -18.63 -1.31 15.32
C GLU A 163 -19.35 -0.54 16.44
N PRO A 164 -20.32 0.34 16.10
CA PRO A 164 -21.15 0.96 17.12
C PRO A 164 -22.04 -0.11 17.72
N THR A 165 -21.89 -0.36 19.00
CA THR A 165 -22.88 -1.08 19.82
C THR A 165 -24.21 -0.35 19.84
#